data_51c6576b9774c7089f68c7f0300319a5
#
_entry.id   51c6576b9774c7089f68c7f0300319a5
#
_cell.length_a   1.000
_cell.length_b   1.000
_cell.length_c   1.000
_cell.angle_alpha   90.00
_cell.angle_beta   90.00
_cell.angle_gamma   90.00
#
_symmetry.space_group_name_H-M   'P 1'
#
loop_
_entity.id
_entity.type
_entity.pdbx_description
1 polymer ?
#
loop_
_entity_poly.entity_id
_entity_poly.type
_entity_poly.pdbx_seq_one_letter_code
_entity_poly.pdbx_strand_id
1 'polypeptide(L)'
;MSKVALKINIAGRSYPLNVPEAEAEAVTAAAAEINKAIELLRKNYAVNDNQDLLAMSALQLLTKAKADAKPTVIEPNYADIEAALEALRQDLSNVQ
;
A
#
# COMPACT_ATOMS: atom_id res chain seq x y z
N MET A 1 13.34 16.88 13.18
CA MET A 1 12.38 15.86 13.22
C MET A 1 12.93 14.55 13.63
N SER A 2 12.27 13.95 14.58
CA SER A 2 12.74 12.69 15.15
C SER A 2 12.35 11.51 14.29
N LYS A 3 13.23 10.55 14.26
CA LYS A 3 12.92 9.28 13.66
C LYS A 3 12.89 8.24 14.76
N VAL A 4 12.03 7.26 14.60
CA VAL A 4 11.93 6.18 15.56
C VAL A 4 12.24 4.86 14.88
N ALA A 5 12.81 3.96 15.63
CA ALA A 5 13.13 2.63 15.14
C ALA A 5 11.95 1.73 15.41
N LEU A 6 11.40 1.15 14.34
CA LEU A 6 10.29 0.22 14.46
C LEU A 6 10.73 -1.16 14.02
N LYS A 7 10.13 -2.15 14.62
CA LYS A 7 10.33 -3.52 14.19
C LYS A 7 9.00 -4.03 13.68
N ILE A 8 8.90 -4.15 12.37
CA ILE A 8 7.65 -4.52 11.72
C ILE A 8 7.69 -6.01 11.38
N ASN A 9 6.61 -6.70 11.73
CA ASN A 9 6.50 -8.11 11.43
C ASN A 9 5.55 -8.30 10.26
N ILE A 10 6.03 -8.89 9.18
CA ILE A 10 5.22 -9.16 8.00
C ILE A 10 5.47 -10.60 7.57
N ALA A 11 4.40 -11.36 7.49
CA ALA A 11 4.47 -12.76 7.07
C ALA A 11 5.45 -13.57 7.90
N GLY A 12 5.52 -13.26 9.18
CA GLY A 12 6.40 -13.99 10.10
C GLY A 12 7.82 -13.52 10.14
N ARG A 13 8.17 -12.49 9.38
CA ARG A 13 9.53 -11.96 9.39
C ARG A 13 9.54 -10.58 9.99
N SER A 14 10.61 -10.25 10.70
CA SER A 14 10.77 -8.94 11.31
C SER A 14 11.66 -8.08 10.45
N TYR A 15 11.25 -6.83 10.29
CA TYR A 15 12.00 -5.86 9.51
C TYR A 15 12.24 -4.62 10.34
N PRO A 16 13.51 -4.23 10.56
CA PRO A 16 13.79 -3.00 11.29
C PRO A 16 13.67 -1.82 10.35
N LEU A 17 12.92 -0.81 10.78
CA LEU A 17 12.71 0.38 9.97
C LEU A 17 12.96 1.63 10.80
N ASN A 18 13.50 2.65 10.17
CA ASN A 18 13.60 3.96 10.77
C ASN A 18 12.64 4.87 10.03
N VAL A 19 11.64 5.36 10.73
CA VAL A 19 10.62 6.19 10.10
C VAL A 19 10.45 7.47 10.91
N PRO A 20 9.95 8.53 10.29
CA PRO A 20 9.62 9.73 11.04
C PRO A 20 8.58 9.41 12.11
N GLU A 21 8.73 10.03 13.24
CA GLU A 21 7.83 9.76 14.36
C GLU A 21 6.38 9.94 13.97
N ALA A 22 6.10 10.93 13.14
CA ALA A 22 4.73 11.22 12.72
C ALA A 22 4.13 10.09 11.88
N GLU A 23 4.97 9.25 11.29
CA GLU A 23 4.50 8.17 10.44
C GLU A 23 4.51 6.80 11.11
N ALA A 24 4.99 6.75 12.34
CA ALA A 24 5.18 5.46 13.02
C ALA A 24 3.86 4.70 13.15
N GLU A 25 2.81 5.37 13.54
CA GLU A 25 1.51 4.76 13.71
C GLU A 25 0.96 4.24 12.39
N ALA A 26 1.11 5.04 11.34
CA ALA A 26 0.61 4.66 10.03
C ALA A 26 1.34 3.44 9.51
N VAL A 27 2.64 3.38 9.72
CA VAL A 27 3.43 2.25 9.26
C VAL A 27 3.03 0.98 10.02
N THR A 28 2.85 1.10 11.31
CA THR A 28 2.43 -0.05 12.12
C THR A 28 1.06 -0.55 11.69
N ALA A 29 0.14 0.37 11.44
CA ALA A 29 -1.20 0.00 11.00
C ALA A 29 -1.16 -0.64 9.61
N ALA A 30 -0.29 -0.15 8.74
CA ALA A 30 -0.15 -0.73 7.42
C ALA A 30 0.36 -2.16 7.49
N ALA A 31 1.32 -2.42 8.37
CA ALA A 31 1.83 -3.77 8.55
C ALA A 31 0.74 -4.72 9.03
N ALA A 32 -0.10 -4.24 9.93
CA ALA A 32 -1.21 -5.04 10.43
C ALA A 32 -2.20 -5.37 9.31
N GLU A 33 -2.46 -4.40 8.45
CA GLU A 33 -3.35 -4.62 7.33
C GLU A 33 -2.79 -5.64 6.35
N ILE A 34 -1.50 -5.56 6.09
CA ILE A 34 -0.86 -6.51 5.20
C ILE A 34 -0.97 -7.92 5.78
N ASN A 35 -0.70 -8.07 7.06
CA ASN A 35 -0.78 -9.39 7.69
C ASN A 35 -2.20 -9.93 7.66
N LYS A 36 -3.17 -9.06 7.84
CA LYS A 36 -4.56 -9.48 7.78
C LYS A 36 -4.92 -9.98 6.38
N ALA A 37 -4.48 -9.26 5.36
CA ALA A 37 -4.73 -9.67 3.99
C ALA A 37 -4.07 -11.00 3.68
N ILE A 38 -2.84 -11.19 4.16
CA ILE A 38 -2.13 -12.44 3.96
C ILE A 38 -2.89 -13.61 4.56
N GLU A 39 -3.42 -13.43 5.77
CA GLU A 39 -4.16 -14.51 6.41
C GLU A 39 -5.44 -14.84 5.66
N LEU A 40 -6.13 -13.83 5.18
CA LEU A 40 -7.35 -14.07 4.41
C LEU A 40 -7.05 -14.79 3.12
N LEU A 41 -5.97 -14.41 2.45
CA LEU A 41 -5.59 -15.05 1.21
C LEU A 41 -5.17 -16.50 1.46
N ARG A 42 -4.46 -16.73 2.55
CA ARG A 42 -4.04 -18.09 2.88
C ARG A 42 -5.24 -18.99 3.12
N LYS A 43 -6.27 -18.46 3.74
CA LYS A 43 -7.47 -19.22 4.01
C LYS A 43 -8.31 -19.47 2.77
N ASN A 44 -8.45 -18.46 1.93
CA ASN A 44 -9.33 -18.55 0.78
C ASN A 44 -8.71 -19.21 -0.43
N TYR A 45 -7.41 -19.18 -0.53
CA TYR A 45 -6.70 -19.76 -1.65
C TYR A 45 -5.67 -20.73 -1.11
N ALA A 46 -5.47 -21.82 -1.76
CA ALA A 46 -4.53 -22.83 -1.30
C ALA A 46 -3.10 -22.43 -1.63
N VAL A 47 -2.70 -21.23 -1.25
CA VAL A 47 -1.37 -20.72 -1.52
C VAL A 47 -0.60 -20.66 -0.21
N ASN A 48 0.56 -21.29 -0.18
CA ASN A 48 1.39 -21.30 1.02
C ASN A 48 2.71 -20.57 0.89
N ASP A 49 3.04 -20.15 -0.31
CA ASP A 49 4.28 -19.44 -0.56
C ASP A 49 4.16 -18.00 -0.04
N ASN A 50 4.99 -17.64 0.90
CA ASN A 50 4.96 -16.31 1.50
C ASN A 50 5.17 -15.21 0.48
N GLN A 51 6.02 -15.43 -0.51
CA GLN A 51 6.26 -14.42 -1.51
C GLN A 51 5.01 -14.19 -2.36
N ASP A 52 4.32 -15.27 -2.73
CA ASP A 52 3.10 -15.16 -3.50
C ASP A 52 2.01 -14.47 -2.68
N LEU A 53 1.90 -14.85 -1.42
CA LEU A 53 0.90 -14.23 -0.54
C LEU A 53 1.16 -12.75 -0.38
N LEU A 54 2.42 -12.38 -0.26
CA LEU A 54 2.79 -10.99 -0.11
C LEU A 54 2.45 -10.20 -1.37
N ALA A 55 2.78 -10.75 -2.54
CA ALA A 55 2.48 -10.07 -3.79
C ALA A 55 0.98 -9.91 -3.98
N MET A 56 0.23 -10.95 -3.69
CA MET A 56 -1.22 -10.90 -3.84
C MET A 56 -1.85 -9.91 -2.87
N SER A 57 -1.35 -9.87 -1.63
CA SER A 57 -1.88 -8.93 -0.65
C SER A 57 -1.57 -7.49 -1.04
N ALA A 58 -0.39 -7.25 -1.61
CA ALA A 58 -0.03 -5.91 -2.05
C ALA A 58 -0.94 -5.45 -3.18
N LEU A 59 -1.20 -6.33 -4.13
CA LEU A 59 -2.10 -6.00 -5.23
C LEU A 59 -3.50 -5.71 -4.72
N GLN A 60 -3.97 -6.53 -3.80
CA GLN A 60 -5.31 -6.36 -3.26
C GLN A 60 -5.46 -5.07 -2.50
N LEU A 61 -4.50 -4.76 -1.64
CA LEU A 61 -4.56 -3.55 -0.83
C LEU A 61 -4.42 -2.30 -1.67
N LEU A 62 -3.53 -2.32 -2.64
CA LEU A 62 -3.36 -1.14 -3.50
C LEU A 62 -4.57 -0.92 -4.39
N THR A 63 -5.16 -1.99 -4.87
CA THR A 63 -6.36 -1.87 -5.68
C THR A 63 -7.50 -1.30 -4.85
N LYS A 64 -7.63 -1.77 -3.63
CA LYS A 64 -8.67 -1.27 -2.74
C LYS A 64 -8.44 0.20 -2.40
N ALA A 65 -7.20 0.57 -2.13
CA ALA A 65 -6.88 1.94 -1.80
C ALA A 65 -7.21 2.88 -2.94
N LYS A 66 -6.92 2.47 -4.17
CA LYS A 66 -7.24 3.28 -5.32
C LYS A 66 -8.74 3.42 -5.53
N ALA A 67 -9.46 2.35 -5.32
CA ALA A 67 -10.91 2.38 -5.45
C ALA A 67 -11.52 3.27 -4.37
N ASP A 68 -11.03 3.17 -3.16
CA ASP A 68 -11.54 3.97 -2.06
C ASP A 68 -11.19 5.44 -2.21
N ALA A 69 -10.01 5.71 -2.72
CA ALA A 69 -9.55 7.08 -2.91
C ALA A 69 -10.36 7.82 -3.95
N LYS A 70 -10.77 7.11 -4.98
CA LYS A 70 -11.53 7.70 -6.03
C LYS A 70 -12.77 8.45 -5.58
N PRO A 71 -13.68 7.81 -4.88
CA PRO A 71 -14.90 8.50 -4.44
C PRO A 71 -14.63 9.59 -3.43
N THR A 72 -13.57 9.51 -2.69
CA THR A 72 -13.33 10.49 -1.65
C THR A 72 -12.77 11.79 -2.16
N VAL A 73 -11.97 11.72 -3.17
CA VAL A 73 -11.32 12.93 -3.65
C VAL A 73 -12.07 13.65 -4.69
N ILE A 74 -13.12 13.27 -4.95
CA ILE A 74 -13.93 13.82 -5.90
C ILE A 74 -14.15 15.19 -6.09
N GLU A 75 -15.18 15.61 -5.75
CA GLU A 75 -15.61 16.90 -6.01
C GLU A 75 -14.60 17.95 -6.20
N PRO A 76 -14.14 18.61 -5.22
CA PRO A 76 -13.31 19.78 -5.41
C PRO A 76 -12.00 19.50 -6.13
N ASN A 77 -11.51 18.28 -6.01
CA ASN A 77 -10.21 17.97 -6.57
C ASN A 77 -10.22 17.09 -7.79
N TYR A 78 -11.37 16.89 -8.32
CA TYR A 78 -11.49 16.00 -9.47
C TYR A 78 -10.66 16.47 -10.65
N ALA A 79 -10.73 17.75 -10.93
CA ALA A 79 -9.98 18.31 -12.05
C ALA A 79 -8.46 18.17 -11.84
N ASP A 80 -8.02 18.34 -10.60
CA ASP A 80 -6.62 18.20 -10.30
C ASP A 80 -6.13 16.78 -10.51
N ILE A 81 -6.96 15.81 -10.13
CA ILE A 81 -6.62 14.42 -10.29
C ILE A 81 -6.54 14.07 -11.76
N GLU A 82 -7.47 14.54 -12.54
CA GLU A 82 -7.45 14.28 -13.97
C GLU A 82 -6.24 14.89 -14.63
N ALA A 83 -5.89 16.10 -14.22
CA ALA A 83 -4.70 16.74 -14.75
C ALA A 83 -3.44 15.97 -14.41
N ALA A 84 -3.37 15.46 -13.18
CA ALA A 84 -2.21 14.68 -12.77
C ALA A 84 -2.11 13.38 -13.55
N LEU A 85 -3.25 12.73 -13.79
CA LEU A 85 -3.25 11.50 -14.56
C LEU A 85 -2.87 11.75 -16.00
N GLU A 86 -3.31 12.86 -16.55
CA GLU A 86 -2.98 13.19 -17.93
C GLU A 86 -1.49 13.46 -18.06
N ALA A 87 -0.93 14.21 -17.11
CA ALA A 87 0.50 14.49 -17.12
C ALA A 87 1.32 13.21 -17.02
N LEU A 88 0.87 12.28 -16.16
CA LEU A 88 1.56 11.02 -16.01
C LEU A 88 1.48 10.20 -17.29
N ARG A 89 0.34 10.21 -17.93
CA ARG A 89 0.17 9.47 -19.17
C ARG A 89 1.07 10.02 -20.26
N GLN A 90 1.20 11.35 -20.33
CA GLN A 90 2.07 11.98 -21.31
C GLN A 90 3.53 11.62 -21.05
N ASP A 91 3.92 11.57 -19.78
CA ASP A 91 5.27 11.17 -19.42
C ASP A 91 5.55 9.75 -19.88
N LEU A 92 4.61 8.87 -19.67
CA LEU A 92 4.77 7.49 -20.08
C LEU A 92 4.86 7.37 -21.60
N SER A 93 4.09 8.17 -22.30
CA SER A 93 4.15 8.17 -23.76
C SER A 93 5.49 8.66 -24.25
N ASN A 94 6.02 9.67 -23.60
CA ASN A 94 7.31 10.24 -24.02
C ASN A 94 8.48 9.31 -23.79
N VAL A 95 8.35 8.42 -22.83
CA VAL A 95 9.40 7.48 -22.51
C VAL A 95 9.56 6.44 -23.60
N GLN A 96 8.51 6.16 -24.28
CA GLN A 96 8.55 5.20 -25.37
C GLN A 96 9.12 5.85 -26.61
#